data_16a4cc815693e2fd20e7a871dfb58235
#
_entry.id   16a4cc815693e2fd20e7a871dfb58235
#
_cell.length_a   1.000
_cell.length_b   1.000
_cell.length_c   1.000
_cell.angle_alpha   90.00
_cell.angle_beta   90.00
_cell.angle_gamma   90.00
#
_symmetry.space_group_name_H-M   'P 1'
#
loop_
_entity.id
_entity.type
_entity.pdbx_description
1 polymer ?
#
loop_
_entity_poly.entity_id
_entity_poly.type
_entity_poly.pdbx_seq_one_letter_code
_entity_poly.pdbx_strand_id
1 'polypeptide(L)'
;MKVKIKGVARLDRRTKNLISRVCRGEIAILDHEDIDEVACDALILAGIRGVVNVKSSITGKYYNPGPLNLCDAGIRLLDCVGPKVMEAVSDGDIVEIISNTLRKNGTIICQGTILGRDEVLERLKEARTCLADRVDAFVLNTMEHAKQERALILRGVTFPELRTRITGRHVLVVARGRGYHDDLRAVIPYIYEMRPVVIAVDGAADTLLRFGILPHI
;
A
#
# COMPACT_ATOMS: atom_id res chain seq x y z
N MET A 1 -27.14 -2.39 15.17
CA MET A 1 -26.36 -3.60 15.56
C MET A 1 -24.88 -3.21 15.65
N LYS A 2 -24.19 -3.49 16.77
CA LYS A 2 -22.74 -3.22 16.87
C LYS A 2 -22.01 -4.22 15.97
N VAL A 3 -21.42 -3.77 14.91
CA VAL A 3 -20.60 -4.61 14.02
C VAL A 3 -19.36 -5.05 14.81
N LYS A 4 -19.20 -6.36 14.97
CA LYS A 4 -18.06 -6.99 15.62
C LYS A 4 -17.24 -7.75 14.56
N ILE A 5 -15.96 -7.44 14.47
CA ILE A 5 -15.02 -8.17 13.62
C ILE A 5 -13.95 -8.80 14.51
N LYS A 6 -13.71 -10.09 14.35
CA LYS A 6 -12.67 -10.84 15.05
C LYS A 6 -11.73 -11.48 14.05
N GLY A 7 -10.43 -11.44 14.35
CA GLY A 7 -9.40 -12.03 13.52
C GLY A 7 -8.06 -12.11 14.21
N VAL A 8 -7.12 -12.78 13.56
CA VAL A 8 -5.71 -12.79 13.95
C VAL A 8 -5.08 -11.46 13.54
N ALA A 9 -4.34 -10.84 14.44
CA ALA A 9 -3.61 -9.61 14.17
C ALA A 9 -2.30 -9.90 13.43
N ARG A 10 -2.04 -9.14 12.38
CA ARG A 10 -0.73 -9.01 11.73
C ARG A 10 -0.33 -7.56 11.81
N LEU A 11 0.87 -7.29 12.32
CA LEU A 11 1.31 -5.93 12.53
C LEU A 11 2.73 -5.71 12.00
N ASP A 12 2.93 -4.56 11.39
CA ASP A 12 4.24 -4.07 11.00
C ASP A 12 4.18 -2.55 10.83
N ARG A 13 5.24 -1.85 11.21
CA ARG A 13 5.36 -0.40 10.96
C ARG A 13 5.54 -0.09 9.48
N ARG A 14 6.09 -1.05 8.71
CA ARG A 14 6.25 -0.94 7.26
C ARG A 14 5.14 -1.73 6.57
N THR A 15 4.22 -1.04 5.96
CA THR A 15 3.06 -1.65 5.26
C THR A 15 3.48 -2.69 4.22
N LYS A 16 4.60 -2.48 3.54
CA LYS A 16 5.18 -3.44 2.58
C LYS A 16 5.49 -4.79 3.23
N ASN A 17 6.08 -4.80 4.42
CA ASN A 17 6.39 -6.02 5.15
C ASN A 17 5.11 -6.72 5.63
N LEU A 18 4.13 -5.93 6.09
CA LEU A 18 2.85 -6.46 6.53
C LEU A 18 2.13 -7.19 5.39
N ILE A 19 2.02 -6.53 4.23
CA ILE A 19 1.32 -7.07 3.05
C ILE A 19 1.89 -8.42 2.62
N SER A 20 3.20 -8.63 2.73
CA SER A 20 3.83 -9.90 2.35
C SER A 20 3.48 -11.07 3.27
N ARG A 21 2.92 -10.81 4.47
CA ARG A 21 2.66 -11.82 5.51
C ARG A 21 1.19 -11.98 5.88
N VAL A 22 0.37 -10.95 5.62
CA VAL A 22 -1.05 -10.96 5.98
C VAL A 22 -1.83 -11.94 5.12
N CYS A 23 -2.75 -12.67 5.77
CA CYS A 23 -3.55 -13.70 5.15
C CYS A 23 -5.05 -13.36 5.21
N ARG A 24 -5.83 -14.13 4.44
CA ARG A 24 -7.29 -13.97 4.37
C ARG A 24 -7.93 -14.10 5.75
N GLY A 25 -8.81 -13.15 6.07
CA GLY A 25 -9.58 -13.16 7.32
C GLY A 25 -8.87 -12.54 8.51
N GLU A 26 -7.61 -12.12 8.35
CA GLU A 26 -6.82 -11.46 9.40
C GLU A 26 -7.16 -9.97 9.53
N ILE A 27 -6.65 -9.34 10.59
CA ILE A 27 -6.74 -7.91 10.87
C ILE A 27 -5.34 -7.32 10.74
N ALA A 28 -5.16 -6.39 9.81
CA ALA A 28 -3.90 -5.69 9.60
C ALA A 28 -3.78 -4.51 10.58
N ILE A 29 -2.68 -4.44 11.33
CA ILE A 29 -2.35 -3.30 12.21
C ILE A 29 -1.12 -2.62 11.64
N LEU A 30 -1.22 -1.33 11.28
CA LEU A 30 -0.19 -0.61 10.56
C LEU A 30 -0.01 0.82 11.10
N ASP A 31 1.13 1.43 10.76
CA ASP A 31 1.48 2.81 11.09
C ASP A 31 1.76 3.56 9.79
N HIS A 32 0.69 3.98 9.08
CA HIS A 32 0.80 4.57 7.77
C HIS A 32 -0.09 5.82 7.66
N GLU A 33 0.53 6.98 7.51
CA GLU A 33 -0.21 8.20 7.20
C GLU A 33 -0.55 8.21 5.70
N ASP A 34 -1.83 8.47 5.37
CA ASP A 34 -2.32 8.50 3.99
C ASP A 34 -2.05 7.19 3.23
N ILE A 35 -2.71 6.10 3.61
CA ILE A 35 -2.51 4.78 3.00
C ILE A 35 -2.81 4.85 1.50
N ASP A 36 -1.79 4.65 0.68
CA ASP A 36 -1.90 4.75 -0.77
C ASP A 36 -2.75 3.64 -1.41
N GLU A 37 -3.18 3.89 -2.65
CA GLU A 37 -4.02 2.96 -3.42
C GLU A 37 -3.37 1.57 -3.57
N VAL A 38 -2.05 1.52 -3.82
CA VAL A 38 -1.32 0.27 -4.02
C VAL A 38 -1.33 -0.59 -2.76
N ALA A 39 -1.13 0.04 -1.60
CA ALA A 39 -1.20 -0.64 -0.32
C ALA A 39 -2.63 -1.13 -0.03
N CYS A 40 -3.65 -0.30 -0.30
CA CYS A 40 -5.05 -0.66 -0.11
C CYS A 40 -5.47 -1.83 -1.01
N ASP A 41 -5.13 -1.80 -2.29
CA ASP A 41 -5.43 -2.87 -3.24
C ASP A 41 -4.75 -4.19 -2.83
N ALA A 42 -3.52 -4.13 -2.36
CA ALA A 42 -2.82 -5.32 -1.86
C ALA A 42 -3.49 -5.91 -0.60
N LEU A 43 -3.97 -5.08 0.31
CA LEU A 43 -4.73 -5.51 1.50
C LEU A 43 -6.08 -6.13 1.12
N ILE A 44 -6.77 -5.56 0.12
CA ILE A 44 -8.01 -6.10 -0.43
C ILE A 44 -7.77 -7.48 -1.06
N LEU A 45 -6.73 -7.60 -1.88
CA LEU A 45 -6.36 -8.87 -2.53
C LEU A 45 -5.97 -9.94 -1.50
N ALA A 46 -5.35 -9.57 -0.39
CA ALA A 46 -5.05 -10.48 0.71
C ALA A 46 -6.33 -10.96 1.43
N GLY A 47 -7.48 -10.30 1.20
CA GLY A 47 -8.77 -10.68 1.76
C GLY A 47 -8.88 -10.48 3.28
N ILE A 48 -8.24 -9.45 3.80
CA ILE A 48 -8.32 -9.10 5.23
C ILE A 48 -9.73 -8.65 5.63
N ARG A 49 -10.03 -8.69 6.92
CA ARG A 49 -11.35 -8.26 7.46
C ARG A 49 -11.35 -6.84 8.00
N GLY A 50 -10.22 -6.33 8.41
CA GLY A 50 -10.12 -5.02 9.01
C GLY A 50 -8.71 -4.48 8.98
N VAL A 51 -8.62 -3.16 9.00
CA VAL A 51 -7.40 -2.39 9.16
C VAL A 51 -7.50 -1.60 10.44
N VAL A 52 -6.44 -1.61 11.24
CA VAL A 52 -6.24 -0.76 12.41
C VAL A 52 -5.02 0.09 12.14
N ASN A 53 -5.21 1.40 12.01
CA ASN A 53 -4.13 2.29 11.66
C ASN A 53 -3.77 3.24 12.81
N VAL A 54 -2.48 3.30 13.11
CA VAL A 54 -1.93 4.20 14.14
C VAL A 54 -2.20 5.67 13.81
N LYS A 55 -1.99 6.04 12.54
CA LYS A 55 -2.14 7.40 12.00
C LYS A 55 -3.43 7.56 11.22
N SER A 56 -3.62 8.71 10.59
CA SER A 56 -4.74 8.94 9.70
C SER A 56 -4.52 8.26 8.36
N SER A 57 -5.45 7.39 7.98
CA SER A 57 -5.43 6.71 6.68
C SER A 57 -5.76 7.63 5.51
N ILE A 58 -6.39 8.76 5.79
CA ILE A 58 -6.67 9.82 4.82
C ILE A 58 -6.68 11.17 5.55
N THR A 59 -5.69 12.02 5.27
CA THR A 59 -5.59 13.35 5.88
C THR A 59 -6.38 14.42 5.13
N GLY A 60 -6.74 14.15 3.88
CA GLY A 60 -7.34 15.14 2.99
C GLY A 60 -6.33 16.12 2.39
N LYS A 61 -5.03 16.00 2.64
CA LYS A 61 -3.99 16.85 2.06
C LYS A 61 -3.85 16.67 0.54
N TYR A 62 -4.17 15.52 0.01
CA TYR A 62 -4.18 15.22 -1.43
C TYR A 62 -5.25 14.17 -1.75
N TYR A 63 -5.62 14.05 -3.02
CA TYR A 63 -6.60 13.08 -3.46
C TYR A 63 -6.03 11.67 -3.36
N ASN A 64 -6.55 10.88 -2.42
CA ASN A 64 -6.13 9.51 -2.15
C ASN A 64 -7.36 8.59 -2.03
N PRO A 65 -7.77 7.89 -3.09
CA PRO A 65 -8.94 7.03 -3.06
C PRO A 65 -8.70 5.67 -2.37
N GLY A 66 -7.47 5.32 -2.00
CA GLY A 66 -7.15 4.04 -1.37
C GLY A 66 -8.07 3.66 -0.21
N PRO A 67 -8.28 4.51 0.82
CA PRO A 67 -9.21 4.22 1.91
C PRO A 67 -10.67 4.03 1.46
N LEU A 68 -11.09 4.67 0.36
CA LEU A 68 -12.42 4.44 -0.22
C LEU A 68 -12.52 3.02 -0.79
N ASN A 69 -11.49 2.54 -1.48
CA ASN A 69 -11.44 1.18 -2.00
C ASN A 69 -11.55 0.13 -0.88
N LEU A 70 -10.90 0.36 0.28
CA LEU A 70 -11.05 -0.50 1.47
C LEU A 70 -12.50 -0.51 1.97
N CYS A 71 -13.13 0.65 2.07
CA CYS A 71 -14.53 0.75 2.51
C CYS A 71 -15.48 0.04 1.53
N ASP A 72 -15.30 0.24 0.22
CA ASP A 72 -16.12 -0.36 -0.82
C ASP A 72 -15.93 -1.90 -0.89
N ALA A 73 -14.75 -2.40 -0.52
CA ALA A 73 -14.48 -3.83 -0.33
C ALA A 73 -15.06 -4.40 0.99
N GLY A 74 -15.73 -3.58 1.80
CA GLY A 74 -16.31 -3.99 3.08
C GLY A 74 -15.30 -4.21 4.21
N ILE A 75 -14.06 -3.74 4.04
CA ILE A 75 -13.00 -3.84 5.05
C ILE A 75 -13.20 -2.75 6.10
N ARG A 76 -13.28 -3.17 7.37
CA ARG A 76 -13.44 -2.23 8.48
C ARG A 76 -12.15 -1.47 8.74
N LEU A 77 -12.22 -0.14 8.74
CA LEU A 77 -11.08 0.72 8.98
C LEU A 77 -11.25 1.44 10.34
N LEU A 78 -10.40 1.07 11.31
CA LEU A 78 -10.26 1.74 12.61
C LEU A 78 -9.00 2.60 12.58
N ASP A 79 -9.18 3.89 12.56
CA ASP A 79 -8.17 4.89 12.26
C ASP A 79 -7.73 5.69 13.48
N CYS A 80 -6.54 6.28 13.45
CA CYS A 80 -6.02 7.18 14.49
C CYS A 80 -5.96 6.54 15.89
N VAL A 81 -5.61 5.26 15.97
CA VAL A 81 -5.58 4.55 17.28
C VAL A 81 -4.38 4.90 18.14
N GLY A 82 -3.39 5.58 17.58
CA GLY A 82 -2.14 5.94 18.27
C GLY A 82 -1.12 4.80 18.37
N PRO A 83 0.15 5.12 18.70
CA PRO A 83 1.27 4.17 18.58
C PRO A 83 1.28 3.06 19.64
N LYS A 84 0.57 3.22 20.75
CA LYS A 84 0.51 2.23 21.85
C LYS A 84 0.01 0.85 21.40
N VAL A 85 -0.79 0.78 20.34
CA VAL A 85 -1.30 -0.49 19.79
C VAL A 85 -0.16 -1.39 19.32
N MET A 86 0.92 -0.82 18.77
CA MET A 86 2.08 -1.56 18.27
C MET A 86 2.92 -2.22 19.36
N GLU A 87 2.73 -1.82 20.62
CA GLU A 87 3.40 -2.38 21.79
C GLU A 87 2.49 -3.37 22.55
N ALA A 88 1.17 -3.12 22.51
CA ALA A 88 0.19 -3.89 23.26
C ALA A 88 -0.30 -5.16 22.54
N VAL A 89 -0.14 -5.23 21.20
CA VAL A 89 -0.54 -6.35 20.37
C VAL A 89 0.69 -6.99 19.75
N SER A 90 0.75 -8.31 19.75
CA SER A 90 1.76 -9.10 19.09
C SER A 90 1.24 -9.75 17.80
N ASP A 91 2.14 -10.02 16.87
CA ASP A 91 1.81 -10.74 15.64
C ASP A 91 1.21 -12.14 16.00
N GLY A 92 0.05 -12.44 15.47
CA GLY A 92 -0.67 -13.69 15.78
C GLY A 92 -1.68 -13.60 16.90
N ASP A 93 -1.78 -12.50 17.63
CA ASP A 93 -2.81 -12.30 18.66
C ASP A 93 -4.22 -12.33 18.05
N ILE A 94 -5.17 -12.86 18.82
CA ILE A 94 -6.59 -12.76 18.47
C ILE A 94 -7.13 -11.44 18.98
N VAL A 95 -7.58 -10.59 18.07
CA VAL A 95 -8.13 -9.27 18.37
C VAL A 95 -9.54 -9.09 17.82
N GLU A 96 -10.27 -8.14 18.41
CA GLU A 96 -11.64 -7.81 18.02
C GLU A 96 -11.80 -6.31 17.85
N ILE A 97 -12.35 -5.90 16.70
CA ILE A 97 -12.81 -4.52 16.48
C ILE A 97 -14.29 -4.47 16.83
N ILE A 98 -14.65 -3.71 17.86
CA ILE A 98 -16.03 -3.51 18.29
C ILE A 98 -16.31 -2.02 18.39
N SER A 99 -17.24 -1.53 17.56
CA SER A 99 -17.47 -0.10 17.39
C SER A 99 -16.15 0.60 17.02
N ASN A 100 -15.68 1.52 17.85
CA ASN A 100 -14.44 2.28 17.66
C ASN A 100 -13.30 1.83 18.57
N THR A 101 -13.33 0.59 19.08
CA THR A 101 -12.30 0.04 19.98
C THR A 101 -11.68 -1.22 19.41
N LEU A 102 -10.37 -1.37 19.58
CA LEU A 102 -9.67 -2.64 19.44
C LEU A 102 -9.57 -3.33 20.80
N ARG A 103 -9.91 -4.60 20.86
CA ARG A 103 -9.88 -5.41 22.07
C ARG A 103 -9.03 -6.68 21.88
N LYS A 104 -8.38 -7.08 22.96
CA LYS A 104 -7.67 -8.37 23.10
C LYS A 104 -8.13 -9.03 24.39
N ASN A 105 -8.61 -10.27 24.31
CA ASN A 105 -9.13 -11.02 25.46
C ASN A 105 -10.20 -10.25 26.27
N GLY A 106 -11.08 -9.52 25.58
CA GLY A 106 -12.13 -8.71 26.21
C GLY A 106 -11.68 -7.33 26.72
N THR A 107 -10.37 -7.10 26.88
CA THR A 107 -9.81 -5.82 27.35
C THR A 107 -9.64 -4.85 26.18
N ILE A 108 -10.00 -3.58 26.39
CA ILE A 108 -9.78 -2.51 25.41
C ILE A 108 -8.29 -2.19 25.36
N ILE A 109 -7.69 -2.32 24.19
CA ILE A 109 -6.30 -1.97 23.93
C ILE A 109 -6.16 -0.52 23.49
N CYS A 110 -7.00 -0.10 22.54
CA CYS A 110 -7.01 1.27 22.04
C CYS A 110 -8.41 1.64 21.53
N GLN A 111 -8.59 2.94 21.33
CA GLN A 111 -9.77 3.53 20.73
C GLN A 111 -9.32 4.40 19.57
N GLY A 112 -10.09 4.39 18.48
CA GLY A 112 -9.82 5.19 17.29
C GLY A 112 -11.12 5.73 16.70
N THR A 113 -11.04 6.16 15.47
CA THR A 113 -12.18 6.61 14.67
C THR A 113 -12.50 5.54 13.62
N ILE A 114 -13.77 5.16 13.51
CA ILE A 114 -14.19 4.32 12.39
C ILE A 114 -14.30 5.22 11.17
N LEU A 115 -13.48 4.96 10.18
CA LEU A 115 -13.63 5.59 8.88
C LEU A 115 -14.68 4.85 8.07
N GLY A 116 -15.82 5.52 7.86
CA GLY A 116 -16.87 5.08 6.98
C GLY A 116 -16.70 5.64 5.57
N ARG A 117 -17.45 5.06 4.62
CA ARG A 117 -17.45 5.49 3.22
C ARG A 117 -17.75 6.97 3.05
N ASP A 118 -18.75 7.47 3.78
CA ASP A 118 -19.21 8.86 3.66
C ASP A 118 -18.15 9.86 4.19
N GLU A 119 -17.49 9.54 5.30
CA GLU A 119 -16.39 10.34 5.85
C GLU A 119 -15.20 10.40 4.89
N VAL A 120 -14.86 9.26 4.26
CA VAL A 120 -13.78 9.23 3.25
C VAL A 120 -14.16 10.08 2.04
N LEU A 121 -15.41 9.98 1.57
CA LEU A 121 -15.89 10.80 0.45
C LEU A 121 -15.84 12.30 0.75
N GLU A 122 -16.21 12.71 1.96
CA GLU A 122 -16.10 14.12 2.38
C GLU A 122 -14.64 14.59 2.33
N ARG A 123 -13.71 13.82 2.90
CA ARG A 123 -12.28 14.17 2.84
C ARG A 123 -11.74 14.19 1.41
N LEU A 124 -12.22 13.31 0.53
CA LEU A 124 -11.85 13.34 -0.89
C LEU A 124 -12.39 14.56 -1.62
N LYS A 125 -13.58 15.05 -1.25
CA LYS A 125 -14.13 16.30 -1.79
C LYS A 125 -13.32 17.52 -1.33
N GLU A 126 -13.04 17.62 -0.04
CA GLU A 126 -12.16 18.65 0.51
C GLU A 126 -10.81 18.64 -0.18
N ALA A 127 -10.30 17.43 -0.42
CA ALA A 127 -9.09 17.21 -1.16
C ALA A 127 -9.08 17.76 -2.58
N ARG A 128 -10.19 17.73 -3.28
CA ARG A 128 -10.32 18.29 -4.63
C ARG A 128 -10.41 19.81 -4.65
N THR A 129 -10.98 20.42 -3.60
CA THR A 129 -11.18 21.88 -3.56
C THR A 129 -9.89 22.67 -3.33
N CYS A 130 -8.89 22.06 -2.69
CA CYS A 130 -7.57 22.66 -2.45
C CYS A 130 -6.52 22.29 -3.52
N LEU A 131 -6.89 22.16 -4.78
CA LEU A 131 -6.03 21.64 -5.83
C LEU A 131 -4.79 22.52 -6.10
N ALA A 132 -4.94 23.83 -6.01
CA ALA A 132 -3.84 24.78 -6.28
C ALA A 132 -2.72 24.64 -5.24
N ASP A 133 -3.04 24.69 -3.95
CA ASP A 133 -2.07 24.58 -2.86
C ASP A 133 -1.31 23.24 -2.88
N ARG A 134 -1.92 22.23 -3.49
CA ARG A 134 -1.35 20.89 -3.60
C ARG A 134 -0.45 20.71 -4.78
N VAL A 135 -0.76 21.33 -5.91
CA VAL A 135 0.15 21.37 -7.05
C VAL A 135 1.44 22.05 -6.61
N ASP A 136 1.34 23.12 -5.84
CA ASP A 136 2.51 23.83 -5.29
C ASP A 136 3.29 22.94 -4.31
N ALA A 137 2.60 22.26 -3.39
CA ALA A 137 3.24 21.32 -2.46
C ALA A 137 3.88 20.13 -3.18
N PHE A 138 3.23 19.57 -4.21
CA PHE A 138 3.78 18.51 -5.03
C PHE A 138 5.02 18.96 -5.82
N VAL A 139 4.96 20.15 -6.42
CA VAL A 139 6.09 20.75 -7.14
C VAL A 139 7.26 20.99 -6.19
N LEU A 140 7.02 21.56 -5.01
CA LEU A 140 8.06 21.80 -4.00
C LEU A 140 8.69 20.49 -3.53
N ASN A 141 7.88 19.46 -3.22
CA ASN A 141 8.38 18.14 -2.82
C ASN A 141 9.19 17.48 -3.94
N THR A 142 8.72 17.55 -5.18
CA THR A 142 9.44 17.02 -6.35
C THR A 142 10.77 17.74 -6.56
N MET A 143 10.78 19.07 -6.40
CA MET A 143 12.02 19.86 -6.47
C MET A 143 13.00 19.52 -5.34
N GLU A 144 12.50 19.26 -4.14
CA GLU A 144 13.33 18.85 -2.99
C GLU A 144 14.00 17.49 -3.27
N HIS A 145 13.24 16.50 -3.76
CA HIS A 145 13.80 15.22 -4.19
C HIS A 145 14.78 15.38 -5.34
N ALA A 146 14.45 16.19 -6.34
CA ALA A 146 15.37 16.48 -7.45
C ALA A 146 16.68 17.14 -6.96
N LYS A 147 16.63 18.02 -5.96
CA LYS A 147 17.84 18.60 -5.33
C LYS A 147 18.67 17.53 -4.63
N GLN A 148 18.04 16.63 -3.88
CA GLN A 148 18.72 15.51 -3.20
C GLN A 148 19.40 14.57 -4.22
N GLU A 149 18.73 14.32 -5.34
CA GLU A 149 19.23 13.47 -6.43
C GLU A 149 20.09 14.22 -7.46
N ARG A 150 20.28 15.54 -7.28
CA ARG A 150 21.05 16.39 -8.23
C ARG A 150 22.41 15.81 -8.58
N ALA A 151 23.09 15.19 -7.60
CA ALA A 151 24.39 14.58 -7.85
C ALA A 151 24.30 13.38 -8.82
N LEU A 152 23.23 12.61 -8.76
CA LEU A 152 22.95 11.50 -9.68
C LEU A 152 22.63 12.02 -11.09
N ILE A 153 21.82 13.10 -11.19
CA ILE A 153 21.43 13.71 -12.45
C ILE A 153 22.62 14.35 -13.17
N LEU A 154 23.46 15.10 -12.42
CA LEU A 154 24.56 15.88 -13.02
C LEU A 154 25.85 15.08 -13.24
N ARG A 155 26.15 14.08 -12.39
CA ARG A 155 27.39 13.30 -12.49
C ARG A 155 27.28 12.09 -13.41
N GLY A 156 26.09 11.80 -13.91
CA GLY A 156 25.79 10.55 -14.59
C GLY A 156 25.78 9.37 -13.62
N VAL A 157 24.87 8.46 -13.81
CA VAL A 157 24.85 7.20 -13.04
C VAL A 157 25.84 6.27 -13.73
N THR A 158 26.89 5.87 -13.01
CA THR A 158 27.73 4.75 -13.46
C THR A 158 26.91 3.49 -13.22
N PHE A 159 26.34 2.93 -14.27
CA PHE A 159 25.65 1.65 -14.17
C PHE A 159 26.69 0.53 -14.00
N PRO A 160 26.46 -0.42 -13.09
CA PRO A 160 27.26 -1.62 -13.05
C PRO A 160 27.15 -2.37 -14.39
N GLU A 161 28.21 -3.07 -14.78
CA GLU A 161 28.14 -3.91 -15.97
C GLU A 161 27.02 -4.94 -15.84
N LEU A 162 26.08 -4.88 -16.75
CA LEU A 162 24.96 -5.80 -16.78
C LEU A 162 25.43 -7.15 -17.34
N ARG A 163 25.20 -8.22 -16.58
CA ARG A 163 25.42 -9.60 -17.09
C ARG A 163 24.42 -9.99 -18.18
N THR A 164 23.25 -9.30 -18.21
CA THR A 164 22.19 -9.55 -19.17
C THR A 164 22.39 -8.74 -20.43
N ARG A 165 22.50 -9.41 -21.58
CA ARG A 165 22.58 -8.72 -22.89
C ARG A 165 21.20 -8.20 -23.29
N ILE A 166 21.10 -6.88 -23.48
CA ILE A 166 19.86 -6.18 -23.86
C ILE A 166 19.82 -5.85 -25.35
N THR A 167 20.99 -5.60 -25.96
CA THR A 167 21.08 -5.14 -27.34
C THR A 167 20.38 -6.06 -28.32
N GLY A 168 19.47 -5.51 -29.12
CA GLY A 168 18.71 -6.23 -30.16
C GLY A 168 17.58 -7.12 -29.60
N ARG A 169 17.22 -6.98 -28.32
CA ARG A 169 16.14 -7.74 -27.69
C ARG A 169 14.99 -6.82 -27.28
N HIS A 170 13.79 -7.36 -27.23
CA HIS A 170 12.67 -6.69 -26.57
C HIS A 170 12.96 -6.56 -25.07
N VAL A 171 12.56 -5.44 -24.48
CA VAL A 171 12.70 -5.17 -23.05
C VAL A 171 11.32 -4.86 -22.49
N LEU A 172 10.95 -5.55 -21.43
CA LEU A 172 9.74 -5.29 -20.66
C LEU A 172 10.14 -4.79 -19.27
N VAL A 173 9.80 -3.55 -18.97
CA VAL A 173 9.99 -2.96 -17.63
C VAL A 173 8.68 -3.07 -16.87
N VAL A 174 8.73 -3.70 -15.70
CA VAL A 174 7.56 -3.87 -14.84
C VAL A 174 7.76 -3.05 -13.57
N ALA A 175 6.88 -2.07 -13.37
CA ALA A 175 6.81 -1.25 -12.18
C ALA A 175 5.42 -1.36 -11.55
N ARG A 176 5.34 -1.20 -10.22
CA ARG A 176 4.04 -1.19 -9.53
C ARG A 176 3.32 0.14 -9.76
N GLY A 177 2.05 0.06 -10.10
CA GLY A 177 1.15 1.18 -10.28
C GLY A 177 -0.30 0.71 -10.13
N ARG A 178 -1.24 1.61 -10.32
CA ARG A 178 -2.67 1.25 -10.30
C ARG A 178 -2.96 0.25 -11.41
N GLY A 179 -3.61 -0.87 -11.07
CA GLY A 179 -4.04 -1.89 -12.05
C GLY A 179 -2.91 -2.77 -12.62
N TYR A 180 -1.65 -2.58 -12.21
CA TYR A 180 -0.50 -3.28 -12.80
C TYR A 180 -0.58 -4.82 -12.76
N HIS A 181 -1.37 -5.40 -11.87
CA HIS A 181 -1.60 -6.85 -11.83
C HIS A 181 -2.40 -7.33 -13.05
N ASP A 182 -3.38 -6.55 -13.47
CA ASP A 182 -4.21 -6.88 -14.63
C ASP A 182 -3.44 -6.59 -15.91
N ASP A 183 -2.69 -5.49 -15.95
CA ASP A 183 -1.77 -5.20 -17.04
C ASP A 183 -0.73 -6.30 -17.22
N LEU A 184 -0.14 -6.80 -16.11
CA LEU A 184 0.81 -7.90 -16.17
C LEU A 184 0.15 -9.18 -16.72
N ARG A 185 -1.07 -9.51 -16.28
CA ARG A 185 -1.81 -10.65 -16.82
C ARG A 185 -2.03 -10.53 -18.34
N ALA A 186 -2.38 -9.33 -18.79
CA ALA A 186 -2.63 -9.08 -20.21
C ALA A 186 -1.36 -9.28 -21.08
N VAL A 187 -0.17 -8.99 -20.54
CA VAL A 187 1.09 -9.13 -21.29
C VAL A 187 1.79 -10.48 -21.10
N ILE A 188 1.27 -11.39 -20.28
CA ILE A 188 1.83 -12.73 -20.09
C ILE A 188 2.05 -13.48 -21.43
N PRO A 189 1.09 -13.53 -22.36
CA PRO A 189 1.30 -14.19 -23.66
C PRO A 189 2.50 -13.61 -24.42
N TYR A 190 2.63 -12.28 -24.44
CA TYR A 190 3.78 -11.60 -25.06
C TYR A 190 5.11 -12.00 -24.41
N ILE A 191 5.15 -12.15 -23.07
CA ILE A 191 6.37 -12.56 -22.36
C ILE A 191 6.82 -13.96 -22.82
N TYR A 192 5.90 -14.90 -22.94
CA TYR A 192 6.22 -16.27 -23.38
C TYR A 192 6.58 -16.36 -24.86
N GLU A 193 5.91 -15.59 -25.71
CA GLU A 193 6.11 -15.61 -27.16
C GLU A 193 7.41 -14.90 -27.55
N MET A 194 7.59 -13.65 -27.10
CA MET A 194 8.71 -12.80 -27.50
C MET A 194 9.96 -12.94 -26.63
N ARG A 195 9.83 -13.55 -25.45
CA ARG A 195 10.92 -13.76 -24.49
C ARG A 195 11.76 -12.50 -24.27
N PRO A 196 11.13 -11.37 -23.89
CA PRO A 196 11.85 -10.10 -23.68
C PRO A 196 12.82 -10.22 -22.52
N VAL A 197 13.75 -9.29 -22.41
CA VAL A 197 14.45 -9.05 -21.15
C VAL A 197 13.47 -8.40 -20.20
N VAL A 198 13.17 -9.07 -19.08
CA VAL A 198 12.25 -8.56 -18.05
C VAL A 198 13.04 -7.84 -16.98
N ILE A 199 12.75 -6.57 -16.78
CA ILE A 199 13.35 -5.71 -15.75
C ILE A 199 12.27 -5.44 -14.69
N ALA A 200 12.57 -5.77 -13.44
CA ALA A 200 11.67 -5.51 -12.32
C ALA A 200 12.09 -4.28 -11.54
N VAL A 201 11.19 -3.32 -11.41
CA VAL A 201 11.43 -2.11 -10.60
C VAL A 201 10.88 -2.33 -9.20
N ASP A 202 11.76 -2.25 -8.19
CA ASP A 202 11.43 -2.38 -6.77
C ASP A 202 10.58 -3.64 -6.48
N GLY A 203 9.45 -3.51 -5.78
CA GLY A 203 8.60 -4.63 -5.41
C GLY A 203 7.86 -5.34 -6.56
N ALA A 204 8.04 -4.92 -7.82
CA ALA A 204 7.51 -5.65 -8.96
C ALA A 204 8.16 -7.04 -9.12
N ALA A 205 9.38 -7.22 -8.63
CA ALA A 205 10.07 -8.52 -8.62
C ALA A 205 9.25 -9.60 -7.90
N ASP A 206 8.72 -9.28 -6.70
CA ASP A 206 7.91 -10.23 -5.92
C ASP A 206 6.64 -10.65 -6.69
N THR A 207 6.05 -9.71 -7.40
CA THR A 207 4.85 -9.99 -8.21
C THR A 207 5.17 -10.87 -9.39
N LEU A 208 6.22 -10.57 -10.15
CA LEU A 208 6.67 -11.40 -11.27
C LEU A 208 6.94 -12.84 -10.81
N LEU A 209 7.62 -13.03 -9.69
CA LEU A 209 7.88 -14.35 -9.11
C LEU A 209 6.58 -15.10 -8.77
N ARG A 210 5.56 -14.43 -8.23
CA ARG A 210 4.24 -15.02 -7.97
C ARG A 210 3.53 -15.46 -9.26
N PHE A 211 3.79 -14.78 -10.37
CA PHE A 211 3.31 -15.17 -11.70
C PHE A 211 4.19 -16.21 -12.39
N GLY A 212 5.22 -16.72 -11.72
CA GLY A 212 6.16 -17.70 -12.28
C GLY A 212 7.14 -17.10 -13.30
N ILE A 213 7.29 -15.77 -13.31
CA ILE A 213 8.17 -15.05 -14.23
C ILE A 213 9.41 -14.62 -13.47
N LEU A 214 10.58 -15.14 -13.86
CA LEU A 214 11.87 -14.76 -13.29
C LEU A 214 12.37 -13.49 -14.01
N PRO A 215 12.53 -12.35 -13.31
CA PRO A 215 13.13 -11.16 -13.92
C PRO A 215 14.60 -11.39 -14.23
N HIS A 216 15.10 -10.71 -15.26
CA HIS A 216 16.51 -10.78 -15.68
C HIS A 216 17.36 -9.70 -14.98
N ILE A 217 16.71 -8.60 -14.58
CA ILE A 217 17.30 -7.45 -13.89
C ILE A 217 16.29 -6.94 -12.88
#